data_8f0c272950ee05d5b8f418832cd96937
#
_entry.id   8f0c272950ee05d5b8f418832cd96937
#
_cell.length_a   1.000
_cell.length_b   1.000
_cell.length_c   1.000
_cell.angle_alpha   90.00
_cell.angle_beta   90.00
_cell.angle_gamma   90.00
#
_symmetry.space_group_name_H-M   'P 1'
#
loop_
_entity.id
_entity.type
_entity.pdbx_description
1 polymer ?
#
loop_
_entity_poly.entity_id
_entity_poly.type
_entity_poly.pdbx_seq_one_letter_code
_entity_poly.pdbx_strand_id
1 'polypeptide(L)'
;MKTLSVPATFMRGGTSKGIFFNLEDLPEKAQEPGPWRDLFLQRVIGSPDPYQKQIDGMGGATSSTSKVVIINPSKEPNHDIDYLFGQVSIDEGFIDWSGNCGNLSSAVGPFAIANGLIEESNLDAEFSVVKIWQKNIKKTIVAKVPVERGKVKEIGEFVLDGVTFPAAEIE
;
A
#
# COMPACT_ATOMS: atom_id res chain seq x y z
N MET A 1 -24.08 16.27 5.97
CA MET A 1 -23.14 15.28 5.40
C MET A 1 -22.71 14.35 6.53
N LYS A 2 -22.76 13.03 6.38
CA LYS A 2 -22.32 12.10 7.43
C LYS A 2 -20.80 11.95 7.34
N THR A 3 -20.09 12.15 8.44
CA THR A 3 -18.64 11.82 8.52
C THR A 3 -18.47 10.31 8.43
N LEU A 4 -17.51 9.87 7.63
CA LEU A 4 -17.12 8.48 7.47
C LEU A 4 -15.70 8.30 8.02
N SER A 5 -15.51 7.33 8.91
CA SER A 5 -14.19 6.91 9.40
C SER A 5 -13.81 5.59 8.73
N VAL A 6 -12.65 5.55 8.10
CA VAL A 6 -12.12 4.38 7.40
C VAL A 6 -10.71 4.10 7.89
N PRO A 7 -10.42 2.88 8.38
CA PRO A 7 -9.06 2.48 8.76
C PRO A 7 -8.11 2.58 7.56
N ALA A 8 -6.94 3.16 7.77
CA ALA A 8 -5.91 3.26 6.76
C ALA A 8 -4.52 3.38 7.40
N THR A 9 -3.49 2.95 6.69
CA THR A 9 -2.11 3.09 7.13
C THR A 9 -1.34 3.95 6.13
N PHE A 10 -0.72 5.03 6.62
CA PHE A 10 0.20 5.83 5.82
C PHE A 10 1.60 5.20 5.90
N MET A 11 2.09 4.66 4.81
CA MET A 11 3.34 3.91 4.78
C MET A 11 4.32 4.45 3.74
N ARG A 12 5.60 4.30 4.06
CA ARG A 12 6.71 4.42 3.12
C ARG A 12 7.09 3.03 2.61
N GLY A 13 7.35 2.92 1.31
CA GLY A 13 8.05 1.80 0.70
C GLY A 13 9.11 2.37 -0.24
N GLY A 14 10.38 1.96 -0.10
CA GLY A 14 11.46 2.58 -0.83
C GLY A 14 11.47 4.10 -0.64
N THR A 15 11.53 4.85 -1.72
CA THR A 15 11.45 6.33 -1.74
C THR A 15 10.04 6.87 -2.02
N SER A 16 9.02 6.02 -1.98
CA SER A 16 7.62 6.42 -2.16
C SER A 16 6.83 6.33 -0.87
N LYS A 17 5.73 7.10 -0.78
CA LYS A 17 4.73 7.01 0.29
C LYS A 17 3.34 6.85 -0.31
N GLY A 18 2.47 6.11 0.39
CA GLY A 18 1.09 5.91 -0.03
C GLY A 18 0.18 5.58 1.13
N ILE A 19 -1.11 5.64 0.86
CA ILE A 19 -2.16 5.24 1.81
C ILE A 19 -2.56 3.79 1.48
N PHE A 20 -2.43 2.93 2.48
CA PHE A 20 -2.74 1.51 2.39
C PHE A 20 -4.08 1.21 3.06
N PHE A 21 -4.90 0.42 2.40
CA PHE A 21 -6.19 -0.03 2.87
C PHE A 21 -6.30 -1.56 2.78
N ASN A 22 -6.97 -2.18 3.76
CA ASN A 22 -7.61 -3.47 3.52
C ASN A 22 -8.85 -3.22 2.66
N LEU A 23 -9.09 -4.08 1.69
CA LEU A 23 -10.25 -3.96 0.80
C LEU A 23 -11.57 -3.97 1.59
N GLU A 24 -11.67 -4.81 2.62
CA GLU A 24 -12.87 -4.95 3.47
C GLU A 24 -13.18 -3.72 4.33
N ASP A 25 -12.17 -2.89 4.65
CA ASP A 25 -12.34 -1.65 5.41
C ASP A 25 -12.86 -0.49 4.55
N LEU A 26 -12.78 -0.63 3.23
CA LEU A 26 -13.32 0.38 2.32
C LEU A 26 -14.85 0.43 2.39
N PRO A 27 -15.47 1.61 2.18
CA PRO A 27 -16.91 1.69 2.00
C PRO A 27 -17.37 0.69 0.92
N GLU A 28 -18.50 0.00 1.15
CA GLU A 28 -18.99 -1.07 0.27
C GLU A 28 -18.93 -0.72 -1.24
N LYS A 29 -19.36 0.51 -1.60
CA LYS A 29 -19.30 0.98 -2.99
C LYS A 29 -17.88 1.20 -3.53
N ALA A 30 -16.90 1.34 -2.66
CA ALA A 30 -15.49 1.50 -3.04
C ALA A 30 -14.72 0.18 -3.06
N GLN A 31 -15.32 -0.92 -2.56
CA GLN A 31 -14.71 -2.25 -2.65
C GLN A 31 -14.69 -2.78 -4.08
N GLU A 32 -15.64 -2.37 -4.91
CA GLU A 32 -15.69 -2.75 -6.31
C GLU A 32 -14.99 -1.72 -7.22
N PRO A 33 -14.31 -2.18 -8.32
CA PRO A 33 -13.73 -1.28 -9.30
C PRO A 33 -14.80 -0.35 -9.91
N GLY A 34 -14.46 0.91 -10.08
CA GLY A 34 -15.34 1.85 -10.73
C GLY A 34 -15.29 3.27 -10.18
N PRO A 35 -16.17 4.17 -10.67
CA PRO A 35 -16.12 5.59 -10.35
C PRO A 35 -16.21 5.92 -8.84
N TRP A 36 -16.93 5.11 -8.05
CA TRP A 36 -17.04 5.33 -6.62
C TRP A 36 -15.74 5.07 -5.86
N ARG A 37 -15.00 4.01 -6.24
CA ARG A 37 -13.67 3.74 -5.71
C ARG A 37 -12.74 4.90 -6.04
N ASP A 38 -12.72 5.31 -7.29
CA ASP A 38 -11.83 6.38 -7.74
C ASP A 38 -12.13 7.71 -7.05
N LEU A 39 -13.39 8.11 -6.95
CA LEU A 39 -13.80 9.33 -6.23
C LEU A 39 -13.42 9.28 -4.75
N PHE A 40 -13.64 8.14 -4.10
CA PHE A 40 -13.27 7.96 -2.69
C PHE A 40 -11.76 8.12 -2.48
N LEU A 41 -10.95 7.42 -3.28
CA LEU A 41 -9.49 7.45 -3.15
C LEU A 41 -8.90 8.81 -3.56
N GLN A 42 -9.44 9.45 -4.60
CA GLN A 42 -9.07 10.82 -4.95
C GLN A 42 -9.35 11.78 -3.79
N ARG A 43 -10.51 11.65 -3.12
CA ARG A 43 -10.83 12.49 -1.97
C ARG A 43 -9.89 12.27 -0.79
N VAL A 44 -9.48 11.02 -0.54
CA VAL A 44 -8.48 10.70 0.51
C VAL A 44 -7.14 11.36 0.20
N ILE A 45 -6.70 11.35 -1.04
CA ILE A 45 -5.43 11.93 -1.47
C ILE A 45 -5.50 13.47 -1.54
N GLY A 46 -6.70 14.04 -1.74
CA GLY A 46 -6.88 15.48 -1.95
C GLY A 46 -6.73 15.87 -3.42
N SER A 47 -7.23 15.01 -4.32
CA SER A 47 -7.20 15.20 -5.77
C SER A 47 -8.62 15.22 -6.34
N PRO A 48 -8.86 15.86 -7.50
CA PRO A 48 -7.91 16.74 -8.21
C PRO A 48 -7.70 18.07 -7.47
N ASP A 49 -6.46 18.53 -7.40
CA ASP A 49 -6.14 19.80 -6.78
C ASP A 49 -5.48 20.76 -7.81
N PRO A 50 -6.20 21.80 -8.27
CA PRO A 50 -5.67 22.75 -9.25
C PRO A 50 -4.49 23.58 -8.70
N TYR A 51 -4.29 23.62 -7.38
CA TYR A 51 -3.17 24.29 -6.73
C TYR A 51 -1.95 23.39 -6.57
N GLN A 52 -2.06 22.09 -6.91
CA GLN A 52 -1.00 21.09 -6.83
C GLN A 52 -0.34 20.98 -5.45
N LYS A 53 -1.13 21.07 -4.39
CA LYS A 53 -0.69 20.99 -2.98
C LYS A 53 -1.26 19.80 -2.23
N GLN A 54 -2.40 19.28 -2.68
CA GLN A 54 -3.16 18.20 -2.01
C GLN A 54 -3.41 18.46 -0.50
N ILE A 55 -3.55 19.73 -0.14
CA ILE A 55 -3.73 20.16 1.27
C ILE A 55 -5.00 19.59 1.89
N ASP A 56 -6.02 19.34 1.07
CA ASP A 56 -7.33 18.84 1.48
C ASP A 56 -7.37 17.31 1.62
N GLY A 57 -6.22 16.66 1.57
CA GLY A 57 -6.07 15.20 1.70
C GLY A 57 -4.71 14.78 2.24
N MET A 58 -4.39 13.49 2.05
CA MET A 58 -3.18 12.87 2.59
C MET A 58 -2.04 12.77 1.56
N GLY A 59 -2.24 13.25 0.35
CA GLY A 59 -1.20 13.29 -0.67
C GLY A 59 -0.13 14.32 -0.35
N GLY A 60 1.04 14.14 -0.97
CA GLY A 60 2.21 15.04 -0.79
C GLY A 60 2.58 15.81 -2.05
N ALA A 61 1.67 15.95 -3.00
CA ALA A 61 1.80 16.75 -4.22
C ALA A 61 3.01 16.39 -5.10
N THR A 62 3.45 15.15 -5.05
CA THR A 62 4.45 14.58 -5.98
C THR A 62 4.00 13.21 -6.47
N SER A 63 4.56 12.74 -7.58
CA SER A 63 4.26 11.39 -8.09
C SER A 63 4.69 10.28 -7.10
N SER A 64 5.70 10.53 -6.27
CA SER A 64 6.16 9.58 -5.25
C SER A 64 5.31 9.56 -3.99
N THR A 65 4.39 10.52 -3.81
CA THR A 65 3.59 10.70 -2.59
C THR A 65 2.08 10.78 -2.84
N SER A 66 1.64 10.67 -4.11
CA SER A 66 0.23 10.67 -4.52
C SER A 66 -0.21 9.26 -4.93
N LYS A 67 -0.26 8.35 -3.96
CA LYS A 67 -0.41 6.90 -4.20
C LYS A 67 -1.37 6.26 -3.22
N VAL A 68 -2.12 5.29 -3.72
CA VAL A 68 -3.00 4.43 -2.91
C VAL A 68 -2.68 2.96 -3.16
N VAL A 69 -2.89 2.15 -2.14
CA VAL A 69 -2.71 0.71 -2.18
C VAL A 69 -3.92 0.04 -1.55
N ILE A 70 -4.46 -0.97 -2.21
CA ILE A 70 -5.52 -1.81 -1.67
C ILE A 70 -5.01 -3.24 -1.58
N ILE A 71 -5.17 -3.84 -0.41
CA ILE A 71 -4.70 -5.20 -0.09
C ILE A 71 -5.87 -6.04 0.40
N ASN A 72 -5.89 -7.30 0.02
CA ASN A 72 -6.81 -8.31 0.53
C ASN A 72 -6.17 -9.69 0.45
N PRO A 73 -6.68 -10.69 1.20
CA PRO A 73 -6.29 -12.09 1.02
C PRO A 73 -6.47 -12.50 -0.45
N SER A 74 -5.48 -13.21 -0.99
CA SER A 74 -5.50 -13.61 -2.40
C SER A 74 -6.46 -14.76 -2.66
N LYS A 75 -7.13 -14.71 -3.82
CA LYS A 75 -7.84 -15.85 -4.40
C LYS A 75 -7.04 -16.55 -5.49
N GLU A 76 -5.89 -15.99 -5.86
CA GLU A 76 -4.98 -16.62 -6.83
C GLU A 76 -4.21 -17.76 -6.17
N PRO A 77 -4.11 -18.93 -6.81
CA PRO A 77 -3.42 -20.08 -6.24
C PRO A 77 -1.95 -19.75 -5.88
N ASN A 78 -1.52 -20.24 -4.72
CA ASN A 78 -0.16 -20.07 -4.20
C ASN A 78 0.27 -18.62 -3.90
N HIS A 79 -0.70 -17.72 -3.67
CA HIS A 79 -0.45 -16.36 -3.21
C HIS A 79 -1.15 -16.11 -1.88
N ASP A 80 -0.53 -15.33 -1.02
CA ASP A 80 -1.07 -14.99 0.30
C ASP A 80 -2.02 -13.80 0.19
N ILE A 81 -1.61 -12.77 -0.55
CA ILE A 81 -2.34 -11.50 -0.67
C ILE A 81 -2.37 -10.98 -2.12
N ASP A 82 -3.43 -10.24 -2.42
CA ASP A 82 -3.54 -9.40 -3.60
C ASP A 82 -3.05 -7.99 -3.28
N TYR A 83 -2.31 -7.40 -4.21
CA TYR A 83 -1.83 -6.03 -4.18
C TYR A 83 -2.34 -5.27 -5.40
N LEU A 84 -3.17 -4.27 -5.17
CA LEU A 84 -3.66 -3.34 -6.19
C LEU A 84 -3.08 -1.95 -5.92
N PHE A 85 -2.37 -1.40 -6.91
CA PHE A 85 -1.71 -0.09 -6.84
C PHE A 85 -2.48 0.94 -7.68
N GLY A 86 -2.69 2.14 -7.13
CA GLY A 86 -3.25 3.29 -7.84
C GLY A 86 -2.32 4.51 -7.77
N GLN A 87 -1.92 5.03 -8.93
CA GLN A 87 -1.25 6.32 -9.03
C GLN A 87 -2.31 7.40 -9.20
N VAL A 88 -2.51 8.21 -8.17
CA VAL A 88 -3.51 9.29 -8.21
C VAL A 88 -2.90 10.52 -8.88
N SER A 89 -3.56 11.04 -9.92
CA SER A 89 -3.16 12.33 -10.51
C SER A 89 -3.32 13.46 -9.49
N ILE A 90 -2.45 14.45 -9.52
CA ILE A 90 -2.47 15.56 -8.56
C ILE A 90 -3.58 16.56 -8.93
N ASP A 91 -3.65 16.94 -10.19
CA ASP A 91 -4.49 18.01 -10.72
C ASP A 91 -5.64 17.56 -11.64
N GLU A 92 -5.64 16.27 -12.01
CA GLU A 92 -6.71 15.68 -12.82
C GLU A 92 -7.53 14.67 -12.01
N GLY A 93 -8.82 14.54 -12.32
CA GLY A 93 -9.74 13.58 -11.71
C GLY A 93 -9.52 12.15 -12.23
N PHE A 94 -8.32 11.62 -12.06
CA PHE A 94 -7.90 10.35 -12.63
C PHE A 94 -7.00 9.55 -11.68
N ILE A 95 -7.16 8.23 -11.67
CA ILE A 95 -6.24 7.26 -11.04
C ILE A 95 -5.75 6.30 -12.11
N ASP A 96 -4.44 6.22 -12.27
CA ASP A 96 -3.82 5.22 -13.16
C ASP A 96 -3.67 3.89 -12.42
N TRP A 97 -4.41 2.89 -12.91
CA TRP A 97 -4.38 1.51 -12.45
C TRP A 97 -3.55 0.59 -13.34
N SER A 98 -2.85 1.11 -14.36
CA SER A 98 -2.16 0.28 -15.36
C SER A 98 -0.80 -0.23 -14.91
N GLY A 99 -0.18 0.42 -13.93
CA GLY A 99 1.19 0.18 -13.53
C GLY A 99 1.38 -0.52 -12.18
N ASN A 100 2.63 -0.65 -11.79
CA ASN A 100 3.06 -1.07 -10.46
C ASN A 100 4.04 -0.03 -9.89
N CYS A 101 4.10 0.09 -8.57
CA CYS A 101 5.12 0.86 -7.88
C CYS A 101 6.08 -0.10 -7.17
N GLY A 102 7.29 -0.30 -7.75
CA GLY A 102 8.32 -1.14 -7.15
C GLY A 102 8.71 -0.69 -5.74
N ASN A 103 8.78 0.62 -5.51
CA ASN A 103 9.06 1.18 -4.19
C ASN A 103 8.01 0.78 -3.15
N LEU A 104 6.71 0.95 -3.44
CA LEU A 104 5.65 0.57 -2.50
C LEU A 104 5.50 -0.94 -2.34
N SER A 105 5.96 -1.75 -3.30
CA SER A 105 5.94 -3.21 -3.17
C SER A 105 6.67 -3.70 -1.91
N SER A 106 7.73 -3.01 -1.48
CA SER A 106 8.46 -3.35 -0.25
C SER A 106 7.65 -3.12 1.04
N ALA A 107 6.60 -2.30 0.99
CA ALA A 107 5.73 -2.06 2.15
C ALA A 107 4.53 -3.03 2.22
N VAL A 108 4.25 -3.77 1.14
CA VAL A 108 3.06 -4.63 1.03
C VAL A 108 3.11 -5.80 2.00
N GLY A 109 4.23 -6.52 2.05
CA GLY A 109 4.44 -7.62 2.99
C GLY A 109 4.36 -7.18 4.45
N PRO A 110 5.11 -6.13 4.88
CA PRO A 110 4.98 -5.55 6.20
C PRO A 110 3.55 -5.13 6.58
N PHE A 111 2.82 -4.47 5.66
CA PHE A 111 1.43 -4.12 5.89
C PHE A 111 0.56 -5.36 6.14
N ALA A 112 0.70 -6.39 5.31
CA ALA A 112 -0.09 -7.62 5.42
C ALA A 112 0.14 -8.33 6.76
N ILE A 113 1.39 -8.42 7.21
CA ILE A 113 1.74 -8.99 8.52
C ILE A 113 1.14 -8.16 9.65
N ALA A 114 1.33 -6.83 9.62
CA ALA A 114 0.85 -5.93 10.68
C ALA A 114 -0.69 -5.91 10.82
N ASN A 115 -1.41 -6.23 9.74
CA ASN A 115 -2.88 -6.31 9.71
C ASN A 115 -3.42 -7.73 9.85
N GLY A 116 -2.58 -8.72 10.17
CA GLY A 116 -3.03 -10.10 10.42
C GLY A 116 -3.52 -10.84 9.18
N LEU A 117 -3.08 -10.42 7.98
CA LEU A 117 -3.43 -11.08 6.72
C LEU A 117 -2.55 -12.30 6.40
N ILE A 118 -1.48 -12.49 7.17
CA ILE A 118 -0.54 -13.62 7.06
C ILE A 118 -0.73 -14.53 8.26
N GLU A 119 -0.79 -15.84 8.02
CA GLU A 119 -0.95 -16.83 9.10
C GLU A 119 0.20 -16.76 10.12
N GLU A 120 -0.12 -16.85 11.41
CA GLU A 120 0.85 -16.78 12.51
C GLU A 120 1.96 -17.84 12.39
N SER A 121 1.64 -19.04 11.90
CA SER A 121 2.63 -20.11 11.67
C SER A 121 3.80 -19.70 10.77
N ASN A 122 3.63 -18.67 9.96
CA ASN A 122 4.66 -18.14 9.08
C ASN A 122 5.52 -17.05 9.73
N LEU A 123 5.25 -16.70 11.00
CA LEU A 123 5.90 -15.59 11.72
C LEU A 123 6.90 -16.06 12.81
N ASP A 124 7.08 -17.37 12.99
CA ASP A 124 7.99 -17.92 14.02
C ASP A 124 9.46 -17.92 13.59
N ALA A 125 9.74 -17.65 12.34
CA ALA A 125 11.09 -17.56 11.80
C ALA A 125 11.67 -16.14 11.90
N GLU A 126 12.94 -15.98 11.59
CA GLU A 126 13.60 -14.67 11.48
C GLU A 126 13.02 -13.82 10.32
N PHE A 127 12.48 -14.50 9.30
CA PHE A 127 11.86 -13.88 8.13
C PHE A 127 10.54 -14.56 7.80
N SER A 128 9.55 -13.78 7.43
CA SER A 128 8.32 -14.24 6.79
C SER A 128 8.39 -14.03 5.29
N VAL A 129 8.06 -15.06 4.51
CA VAL A 129 7.98 -14.97 3.04
C VAL A 129 6.54 -14.73 2.66
N VAL A 130 6.25 -13.57 2.07
CA VAL A 130 4.91 -13.19 1.62
C VAL A 130 4.86 -13.25 0.10
N LYS A 131 3.98 -14.09 -0.43
CA LYS A 131 3.71 -14.22 -1.87
C LYS A 131 2.57 -13.31 -2.27
N ILE A 132 2.89 -12.30 -3.05
CA ILE A 132 2.01 -11.20 -3.41
C ILE A 132 1.58 -11.36 -4.87
N TRP A 133 0.27 -11.37 -5.12
CA TRP A 133 -0.26 -11.23 -6.47
C TRP A 133 -0.44 -9.74 -6.78
N GLN A 134 0.40 -9.21 -7.64
CA GLN A 134 0.29 -7.83 -8.11
C GLN A 134 -0.75 -7.74 -9.22
N LYS A 135 -1.94 -7.21 -8.90
CA LYS A 135 -3.15 -7.28 -9.75
C LYS A 135 -3.06 -6.46 -11.03
N ASN A 136 -2.39 -5.31 -10.99
CA ASN A 136 -2.32 -4.41 -12.15
C ASN A 136 -1.58 -5.06 -13.33
N ILE A 137 -0.41 -5.65 -13.06
CA ILE A 137 0.46 -6.24 -14.08
C ILE A 137 0.40 -7.76 -14.13
N LYS A 138 -0.42 -8.39 -13.27
CA LYS A 138 -0.62 -9.85 -13.18
C LYS A 138 0.70 -10.61 -13.00
N LYS A 139 1.48 -10.23 -12.01
CA LYS A 139 2.77 -10.84 -11.68
C LYS A 139 2.88 -11.18 -10.21
N THR A 140 3.66 -12.21 -9.91
CA THR A 140 4.03 -12.56 -8.54
C THR A 140 5.18 -11.68 -8.08
N ILE A 141 5.07 -11.16 -6.86
CA ILE A 141 6.16 -10.57 -6.10
C ILE A 141 6.36 -11.44 -4.86
N VAL A 142 7.59 -11.76 -4.53
CA VAL A 142 7.92 -12.49 -3.30
C VAL A 142 8.67 -11.52 -2.41
N ALA A 143 8.08 -11.19 -1.26
CA ALA A 143 8.71 -10.33 -0.26
C ALA A 143 9.22 -11.19 0.90
N LYS A 144 10.48 -11.02 1.26
CA LYS A 144 11.07 -11.59 2.45
C LYS A 144 11.14 -10.50 3.51
N VAL A 145 10.28 -10.61 4.50
CA VAL A 145 10.06 -9.59 5.52
C VAL A 145 10.70 -10.02 6.83
N PRO A 146 11.64 -9.25 7.42
CA PRO A 146 12.19 -9.59 8.71
C PRO A 146 11.12 -9.46 9.80
N VAL A 147 11.05 -10.48 10.65
CA VAL A 147 10.10 -10.54 11.77
C VAL A 147 10.82 -10.80 13.08
N GLU A 148 10.28 -10.28 14.15
CA GLU A 148 10.75 -10.50 15.51
C GLU A 148 9.55 -10.65 16.46
N ARG A 149 9.47 -11.78 17.16
CA ARG A 149 8.38 -12.07 18.12
C ARG A 149 6.99 -11.97 17.48
N GLY A 150 6.85 -12.50 16.27
CA GLY A 150 5.58 -12.50 15.53
C GLY A 150 5.18 -11.14 14.95
N LYS A 151 6.07 -10.16 14.90
CA LYS A 151 5.83 -8.82 14.36
C LYS A 151 6.88 -8.43 13.34
N VAL A 152 6.53 -7.52 12.47
CA VAL A 152 7.50 -6.92 11.53
C VAL A 152 8.62 -6.24 12.33
N LYS A 153 9.86 -6.58 11.98
CA LYS A 153 11.03 -5.87 12.48
C LYS A 153 11.22 -4.61 11.63
N GLU A 154 11.04 -3.44 12.23
CA GLU A 154 11.15 -2.16 11.53
C GLU A 154 12.56 -1.55 11.61
N ILE A 155 13.24 -1.83 12.73
CA ILE A 155 14.56 -1.27 13.03
C ILE A 155 15.65 -2.14 12.42
N GLY A 156 16.59 -1.53 11.71
CA GLY A 156 17.74 -2.19 11.10
C GLY A 156 18.78 -1.18 10.62
N GLU A 157 19.83 -1.68 9.98
CA GLU A 157 20.98 -0.86 9.52
C GLU A 157 20.98 -0.66 8.02
N PHE A 158 19.96 -1.12 7.30
CA PHE A 158 19.89 -0.97 5.85
C PHE A 158 19.69 0.50 5.47
N VAL A 159 20.63 1.03 4.71
CA VAL A 159 20.61 2.42 4.21
C VAL A 159 20.13 2.42 2.76
N LEU A 160 19.07 3.18 2.51
CA LEU A 160 18.53 3.36 1.17
C LEU A 160 18.79 4.79 0.68
N ASP A 161 19.38 4.91 -0.50
CA ASP A 161 19.61 6.22 -1.13
C ASP A 161 18.30 7.00 -1.29
N GLY A 162 18.30 8.26 -0.86
CA GLY A 162 17.12 9.13 -0.85
C GLY A 162 16.22 8.99 0.39
N VAL A 163 16.63 8.18 1.38
CA VAL A 163 15.94 8.03 2.67
C VAL A 163 16.92 8.34 3.81
N THR A 164 16.51 9.22 4.73
CA THR A 164 17.39 9.75 5.77
C THR A 164 17.78 8.72 6.84
N PHE A 165 16.84 7.87 7.23
CA PHE A 165 17.05 6.95 8.36
C PHE A 165 17.14 5.49 7.88
N PRO A 166 18.10 4.72 8.45
CA PRO A 166 18.17 3.29 8.18
C PRO A 166 16.93 2.57 8.74
N ALA A 167 16.64 1.40 8.18
CA ALA A 167 15.54 0.54 8.59
C ALA A 167 15.91 -0.93 8.40
N ALA A 168 15.02 -1.85 8.77
CA ALA A 168 15.17 -3.24 8.39
C ALA A 168 15.01 -3.41 6.88
N GLU A 169 15.83 -4.27 6.27
CA GLU A 169 15.80 -4.56 4.84
C GLU A 169 14.61 -5.47 4.51
N ILE A 170 13.87 -5.12 3.45
CA ILE A 170 12.86 -5.97 2.84
C ILE A 170 13.41 -6.45 1.49
N GLU A 171 13.61 -7.76 1.35
CA GLU A 171 14.09 -8.38 0.12
C GLU A 171 12.94 -8.77 -0.82
#